data_39e48b5ed53e622afdbe1aa932b405e4
#
_entry.id   39e48b5ed53e622afdbe1aa932b405e4
#
_cell.length_a   1.000
_cell.length_b   1.000
_cell.length_c   1.000
_cell.angle_alpha   90.00
_cell.angle_beta   90.00
_cell.angle_gamma   90.00
#
_symmetry.space_group_name_H-M   'P 1'
#
loop_
_entity.id
_entity.type
_entity.pdbx_description
1 polymer ?
#
loop_
_entity_poly.entity_id
_entity_poly.type
_entity_poly.pdbx_seq_one_letter_code
_entity_poly.pdbx_strand_id
1 'polypeptide(L)'
;EDPVDPLLNRTLYAEPKLPAFTDKPVFVLTNKRTGSGAEEFSLDLQAMGRATLVGETTSGAATPGGYRPLPGGFVAFIPMQIVTNTITGGNWEGTGVHPDVEVPPEEVLTEAHRLALEAILETATGVRRAIAEEGLA
;
A
#
# COMPACT_ATOMS: atom_id res chain seq x y z
N GLU A 1 7.24 20.83 28.99
CA GLU A 1 6.41 20.28 27.91
C GLU A 1 6.75 21.07 26.66
N ASP A 2 7.53 20.48 25.73
CA ASP A 2 7.73 21.07 24.42
C ASP A 2 6.38 21.14 23.69
N PRO A 3 6.01 22.30 23.16
CA PRO A 3 4.77 22.41 22.40
C PRO A 3 4.85 21.46 21.19
N VAL A 4 3.94 20.53 21.12
CA VAL A 4 3.81 19.65 19.95
C VAL A 4 3.66 20.56 18.72
N ASP A 5 4.62 20.46 17.79
CA ASP A 5 4.61 21.25 16.57
C ASP A 5 3.28 20.98 15.85
N PRO A 6 2.42 22.00 15.65
CA PRO A 6 1.13 21.82 14.99
C PRO A 6 1.25 21.33 13.55
N LEU A 7 2.46 21.32 12.96
CA LEU A 7 2.74 20.73 11.67
C LEU A 7 2.87 19.20 11.71
N LEU A 8 3.05 18.60 12.90
CA LEU A 8 3.19 17.15 13.06
C LEU A 8 1.86 16.41 13.09
N ASN A 9 0.75 17.13 13.23
CA ASN A 9 -0.59 16.54 13.28
C ASN A 9 -1.45 17.04 12.11
N ARG A 10 -1.01 16.75 10.88
CA ARG A 10 -1.70 17.18 9.66
C ARG A 10 -2.52 16.04 9.08
N THR A 11 -3.83 16.24 9.00
CA THR A 11 -4.71 15.41 8.17
C THR A 11 -4.76 16.02 6.77
N LEU A 12 -4.34 15.26 5.78
CA LEU A 12 -4.41 15.65 4.38
C LEU A 12 -5.67 15.01 3.78
N TYR A 13 -6.52 15.83 3.20
CA TYR A 13 -7.67 15.36 2.45
C TYR A 13 -7.39 15.49 0.96
N ALA A 14 -7.61 14.42 0.21
CA ALA A 14 -7.60 14.45 -1.24
C ALA A 14 -8.99 14.89 -1.74
N GLU A 15 -9.04 15.99 -2.49
CA GLU A 15 -10.23 16.36 -3.25
C GLU A 15 -10.08 15.82 -4.67
N PRO A 16 -10.86 14.79 -5.08
CA PRO A 16 -10.79 14.26 -6.42
C PRO A 16 -11.29 15.31 -7.43
N LYS A 17 -10.41 15.72 -8.34
CA LYS A 17 -10.75 16.64 -9.44
C LYS A 17 -11.30 15.93 -10.67
N LEU A 18 -11.29 14.61 -10.68
CA LEU A 18 -11.71 13.74 -11.77
C LEU A 18 -12.75 12.74 -11.26
N PRO A 19 -13.52 12.08 -12.15
CA PRO A 19 -14.42 11.02 -11.75
C PRO A 19 -13.70 9.98 -10.90
N ALA A 20 -14.18 9.74 -9.70
CA ALA A 20 -13.60 8.75 -8.80
C ALA A 20 -14.00 7.34 -9.27
N PHE A 21 -13.03 6.44 -9.37
CA PHE A 21 -13.26 5.02 -9.67
C PHE A 21 -13.60 4.24 -8.38
N THR A 22 -14.59 4.71 -7.64
CA THR A 22 -14.96 4.15 -6.33
C THR A 22 -15.61 2.78 -6.43
N ASP A 23 -16.17 2.46 -7.60
CA ASP A 23 -16.86 1.21 -7.93
C ASP A 23 -15.94 0.13 -8.53
N LYS A 24 -14.67 0.44 -8.76
CA LYS A 24 -13.72 -0.50 -9.35
C LYS A 24 -12.93 -1.22 -8.26
N PRO A 25 -12.75 -2.54 -8.35
CA PRO A 25 -11.80 -3.24 -7.51
C PRO A 25 -10.38 -2.72 -7.75
N VAL A 26 -9.58 -2.67 -6.70
CA VAL A 26 -8.18 -2.26 -6.77
C VAL A 26 -7.33 -3.36 -6.17
N PHE A 27 -6.28 -3.75 -6.89
CA PHE A 27 -5.29 -4.70 -6.45
C PHE A 27 -3.93 -4.00 -6.39
N VAL A 28 -3.26 -4.07 -5.24
CA VAL A 28 -1.93 -3.48 -5.03
C VAL A 28 -0.93 -4.62 -4.96
N LEU A 29 0.08 -4.57 -5.83
CA LEU A 29 1.12 -5.59 -5.89
C LEU A 29 2.25 -5.21 -4.95
N THR A 30 2.60 -6.12 -4.02
CA THR A 30 3.65 -5.90 -3.02
C THR A 30 4.75 -6.95 -3.10
N ASN A 31 5.94 -6.59 -2.67
CA ASN A 31 7.05 -7.52 -2.48
C ASN A 31 8.00 -7.02 -1.39
N LYS A 32 9.01 -7.82 -1.05
CA LYS A 32 10.03 -7.50 -0.02
C LYS A 32 10.81 -6.20 -0.25
N ARG A 33 10.73 -5.60 -1.45
CA ARG A 33 11.37 -4.32 -1.80
C ARG A 33 10.40 -3.14 -1.75
N THR A 34 9.11 -3.41 -1.61
CA THR A 34 8.11 -2.36 -1.35
C THR A 34 8.44 -1.73 -0.01
N GLY A 35 8.67 -0.42 0.03
CA GLY A 35 9.15 0.26 1.24
C GLY A 35 8.58 1.67 1.41
N SER A 36 8.65 2.19 2.65
CA SER A 36 8.35 3.58 3.01
C SER A 36 6.95 4.02 2.54
N GLY A 37 6.84 5.13 1.81
CA GLY A 37 5.57 5.65 1.32
C GLY A 37 4.73 4.67 0.48
N ALA A 38 5.36 3.67 -0.16
CA ALA A 38 4.62 2.61 -0.85
C ALA A 38 3.96 1.64 0.14
N GLU A 39 4.57 1.43 1.30
CA GLU A 39 3.99 0.64 2.39
C GLU A 39 2.83 1.39 3.04
N GLU A 40 3.00 2.69 3.32
CA GLU A 40 1.95 3.57 3.84
C GLU A 40 0.73 3.54 2.92
N PHE A 41 0.93 3.77 1.62
CA PHE A 41 -0.13 3.68 0.61
C PHE A 41 -0.84 2.32 0.62
N SER A 42 -0.08 1.23 0.70
CA SER A 42 -0.63 -0.13 0.71
C SER A 42 -1.45 -0.39 1.97
N LEU A 43 -0.89 -0.07 3.14
CA LEU A 43 -1.56 -0.27 4.43
C LEU A 43 -2.83 0.58 4.55
N ASP A 44 -2.78 1.83 4.10
CA ASP A 44 -3.94 2.72 4.17
C ASP A 44 -5.10 2.21 3.30
N LEU A 45 -4.82 1.80 2.07
CA LEU A 45 -5.85 1.23 1.20
C LEU A 45 -6.40 -0.10 1.72
N GLN A 46 -5.54 -0.95 2.29
CA GLN A 46 -5.96 -2.20 2.93
C GLN A 46 -6.84 -1.93 4.15
N ALA A 47 -6.39 -1.06 5.06
CA ALA A 47 -7.13 -0.71 6.27
C ALA A 47 -8.49 -0.06 5.99
N MET A 48 -8.61 0.68 4.91
CA MET A 48 -9.89 1.24 4.42
C MET A 48 -10.76 0.22 3.68
N GLY A 49 -10.31 -1.02 3.48
CA GLY A 49 -10.99 -2.00 2.64
C GLY A 49 -11.12 -1.57 1.16
N ARG A 50 -10.22 -0.68 0.71
CA ARG A 50 -10.28 -0.10 -0.64
C ARG A 50 -9.51 -0.91 -1.67
N ALA A 51 -8.48 -1.62 -1.25
CA ALA A 51 -7.67 -2.45 -2.12
C ALA A 51 -7.39 -3.82 -1.48
N THR A 52 -7.17 -4.82 -2.33
CA THR A 52 -6.62 -6.11 -1.98
C THR A 52 -5.13 -6.11 -2.29
N LEU A 53 -4.31 -6.41 -1.30
CA LEU A 53 -2.87 -6.54 -1.47
C LEU A 53 -2.52 -7.96 -1.92
N VAL A 54 -1.74 -8.07 -2.97
CA VAL A 54 -1.31 -9.37 -3.54
C VAL A 54 0.21 -9.40 -3.64
N GLY A 55 0.85 -10.44 -3.12
CA GLY A 55 2.30 -10.63 -3.24
C GLY A 55 2.99 -11.06 -1.98
N GLU A 56 4.10 -10.43 -1.64
CA GLU A 56 4.89 -10.71 -0.45
C GLU A 56 4.75 -9.60 0.60
N THR A 57 5.00 -9.94 1.85
CA THR A 57 5.20 -8.96 2.93
C THR A 57 6.28 -7.94 2.55
N THR A 58 6.03 -6.68 2.83
CA THR A 58 6.88 -5.55 2.45
C THR A 58 8.12 -5.40 3.34
N SER A 59 8.96 -4.39 3.09
CA SER A 59 10.27 -4.27 3.74
C SER A 59 10.25 -3.87 5.22
N GLY A 60 9.21 -3.20 5.69
CA GLY A 60 9.13 -2.74 7.07
C GLY A 60 9.87 -1.43 7.36
N ALA A 61 9.81 -0.47 6.45
CA ALA A 61 10.48 0.83 6.57
C ALA A 61 9.45 1.94 6.81
N ALA A 62 8.98 2.08 8.05
CA ALA A 62 7.90 3.01 8.41
C ALA A 62 8.39 4.35 9.00
N THR A 63 9.67 4.43 9.39
CA THR A 63 10.15 5.56 10.17
C THR A 63 10.80 6.63 9.30
N PRO A 64 10.15 7.79 9.05
CA PRO A 64 10.76 8.89 8.32
C PRO A 64 11.94 9.49 9.08
N GLY A 65 12.99 9.88 8.33
CA GLY A 65 14.18 10.43 8.93
C GLY A 65 15.02 11.21 7.91
N GLY A 66 16.23 11.58 8.36
CA GLY A 66 17.16 12.32 7.52
C GLY A 66 18.60 11.93 7.77
N TYR A 67 19.42 12.14 6.76
CA TYR A 67 20.85 11.91 6.85
C TYR A 67 21.55 13.08 7.56
N ARG A 68 22.47 12.75 8.46
CA ARG A 68 23.30 13.73 9.20
C ARG A 68 24.76 13.37 9.01
N PRO A 69 25.60 14.33 8.57
CA PRO A 69 27.04 14.13 8.52
C PRO A 69 27.63 14.00 9.92
N LEU A 70 28.58 13.10 10.07
CA LEU A 70 29.33 12.87 11.28
C LEU A 70 30.82 13.11 11.04
N PRO A 71 31.63 13.38 12.12
CA PRO A 71 33.08 13.47 12.00
C PRO A 71 33.69 12.24 11.34
N GLY A 72 34.79 12.44 10.59
CA GLY A 72 35.46 11.35 9.90
C GLY A 72 34.83 10.92 8.56
N GLY A 73 33.89 11.71 8.01
CA GLY A 73 33.26 11.43 6.73
C GLY A 73 32.12 10.41 6.79
N PHE A 74 31.68 10.04 7.98
CA PHE A 74 30.50 9.18 8.17
C PHE A 74 29.21 9.95 7.97
N VAL A 75 28.15 9.20 7.64
CA VAL A 75 26.78 9.72 7.56
C VAL A 75 25.87 8.77 8.34
N ALA A 76 25.05 9.32 9.23
CA ALA A 76 24.03 8.57 9.94
C ALA A 76 22.63 8.93 9.42
N PHE A 77 21.76 7.93 9.27
CA PHE A 77 20.34 8.16 9.14
C PHE A 77 19.74 8.28 10.54
N ILE A 78 19.05 9.38 10.78
CA ILE A 78 18.42 9.66 12.09
C ILE A 78 16.91 9.64 11.89
N PRO A 79 16.18 8.69 12.52
CA PRO A 79 14.73 8.71 12.60
C PRO A 79 14.23 9.98 13.29
N MET A 80 13.20 10.64 12.75
CA MET A 80 12.70 11.89 13.29
C MET A 80 11.19 11.91 13.55
N GLN A 81 10.47 10.93 13.03
CA GLN A 81 9.02 10.85 13.12
C GLN A 81 8.58 9.41 13.32
N ILE A 82 7.38 9.24 13.85
CA ILE A 82 6.68 7.95 13.90
C ILE A 82 5.41 8.12 13.07
N VAL A 83 5.23 7.27 12.06
CA VAL A 83 3.97 7.17 11.30
C VAL A 83 3.06 6.18 12.01
N THR A 84 1.80 6.50 12.14
CA THR A 84 0.79 5.61 12.72
C THR A 84 -0.45 5.61 11.82
N ASN A 85 -0.85 4.43 11.37
CA ASN A 85 -2.13 4.30 10.67
C ASN A 85 -3.27 4.48 11.68
N THR A 86 -4.16 5.43 11.43
CA THR A 86 -5.23 5.82 12.36
C THR A 86 -6.37 4.81 12.45
N ILE A 87 -6.49 3.92 11.49
CA ILE A 87 -7.51 2.86 11.47
C ILE A 87 -7.04 1.65 12.28
N THR A 88 -5.80 1.20 12.04
CA THR A 88 -5.24 0.02 12.71
C THR A 88 -4.63 0.34 14.07
N GLY A 89 -4.29 1.60 14.32
CA GLY A 89 -3.61 2.06 15.55
C GLY A 89 -2.13 1.67 15.63
N GLY A 90 -1.57 1.07 14.57
CA GLY A 90 -0.20 0.59 14.53
C GLY A 90 0.62 1.19 13.37
N ASN A 91 1.86 0.71 13.25
CA ASN A 91 2.68 0.94 12.09
C ASN A 91 3.37 -0.37 11.64
N TRP A 92 4.12 -0.29 10.55
CA TRP A 92 4.75 -1.46 9.90
C TRP A 92 6.28 -1.50 10.07
N GLU A 93 6.85 -0.68 10.97
CA GLU A 93 8.31 -0.67 11.20
C GLU A 93 8.82 -2.04 11.62
N GLY A 94 9.78 -2.57 10.87
CA GLY A 94 10.42 -3.86 11.11
C GLY A 94 9.56 -5.09 10.81
N THR A 95 8.26 -4.95 10.61
CA THR A 95 7.33 -6.07 10.32
C THR A 95 6.89 -6.13 8.87
N GLY A 96 6.85 -4.99 8.19
CA GLY A 96 6.25 -4.85 6.88
C GLY A 96 4.72 -4.87 6.91
N VAL A 97 4.13 -4.66 5.75
CA VAL A 97 2.70 -4.79 5.49
C VAL A 97 2.46 -6.18 4.89
N HIS A 98 1.59 -6.95 5.52
CA HIS A 98 1.25 -8.28 5.04
C HIS A 98 0.21 -8.20 3.91
N PRO A 99 0.39 -8.91 2.78
CA PRO A 99 -0.61 -8.97 1.73
C PRO A 99 -1.84 -9.75 2.19
N ASP A 100 -3.00 -9.48 1.56
CA ASP A 100 -4.23 -10.25 1.75
C ASP A 100 -4.14 -11.61 1.04
N VAL A 101 -3.41 -11.64 -0.08
CA VAL A 101 -3.15 -12.86 -0.86
C VAL A 101 -1.64 -13.02 -1.03
N GLU A 102 -1.07 -13.95 -0.29
CA GLU A 102 0.38 -14.22 -0.32
C GLU A 102 0.71 -15.17 -1.47
N VAL A 103 1.58 -14.70 -2.37
CA VAL A 103 2.09 -15.47 -3.52
C VAL A 103 3.54 -15.10 -3.80
N PRO A 104 4.31 -16.01 -4.42
CA PRO A 104 5.69 -15.72 -4.81
C PRO A 104 5.76 -14.63 -5.89
N PRO A 105 6.88 -13.88 -5.96
CA PRO A 105 7.03 -12.72 -6.84
C PRO A 105 6.70 -12.96 -8.31
N GLU A 106 7.02 -14.16 -8.82
CA GLU A 106 6.76 -14.56 -10.20
C GLU A 106 5.27 -14.75 -10.52
N GLU A 107 4.44 -14.98 -9.52
CA GLU A 107 3.00 -15.23 -9.67
C GLU A 107 2.13 -14.00 -9.39
N VAL A 108 2.68 -12.97 -8.76
CA VAL A 108 1.92 -11.80 -8.26
C VAL A 108 1.03 -11.17 -9.31
N LEU A 109 1.57 -10.91 -10.50
CA LEU A 109 0.80 -10.27 -11.58
C LEU A 109 -0.30 -11.19 -12.10
N THR A 110 -0.02 -12.46 -12.27
CA THR A 110 -0.97 -13.44 -12.76
C THR A 110 -2.11 -13.63 -11.77
N GLU A 111 -1.79 -13.75 -10.49
CA GLU A 111 -2.79 -13.91 -9.44
C GLU A 111 -3.66 -12.66 -9.28
N ALA A 112 -3.06 -11.46 -9.25
CA ALA A 112 -3.83 -10.22 -9.19
C ALA A 112 -4.74 -10.04 -10.42
N HIS A 113 -4.27 -10.44 -11.60
CA HIS A 113 -5.07 -10.41 -12.81
C HIS A 113 -6.25 -11.40 -12.73
N ARG A 114 -6.01 -12.63 -12.25
CA ARG A 114 -7.05 -13.64 -12.04
C ARG A 114 -8.13 -13.10 -11.09
N LEU A 115 -7.74 -12.55 -9.94
CA LEU A 115 -8.66 -11.94 -8.97
C LEU A 115 -9.45 -10.76 -9.56
N ALA A 116 -8.80 -9.95 -10.39
CA ALA A 116 -9.47 -8.83 -11.05
C ALA A 116 -10.54 -9.31 -12.06
N LEU A 117 -10.26 -10.38 -12.81
CA LEU A 117 -11.23 -10.98 -13.73
C LEU A 117 -12.40 -11.61 -12.97
N GLU A 118 -12.16 -12.31 -11.88
CA GLU A 118 -13.19 -12.86 -11.01
C GLU A 118 -14.10 -11.76 -10.46
N ALA A 119 -13.53 -10.67 -9.92
CA ALA A 119 -14.31 -9.53 -9.45
C ALA A 119 -15.14 -8.86 -10.57
N ILE A 120 -14.65 -8.86 -11.79
CA ILE A 120 -15.44 -8.41 -12.96
C ILE A 120 -16.64 -9.32 -13.19
N LEU A 121 -16.46 -10.64 -13.06
CA LEU A 121 -17.53 -11.62 -13.33
C LEU A 121 -18.72 -11.51 -12.36
N GLU A 122 -18.50 -11.00 -11.15
CA GLU A 122 -19.58 -10.80 -10.17
C GLU A 122 -20.69 -9.87 -10.68
N THR A 123 -20.32 -8.87 -11.49
CA THR A 123 -21.26 -7.82 -11.95
C THR A 123 -21.35 -7.66 -13.45
N ALA A 124 -20.42 -8.22 -14.22
CA ALA A 124 -20.36 -8.04 -15.67
C ALA A 124 -21.39 -8.89 -16.41
N THR A 125 -21.92 -8.32 -17.49
CA THR A 125 -22.80 -8.99 -18.45
C THR A 125 -22.32 -8.78 -19.90
N GLY A 126 -22.85 -9.55 -20.84
CA GLY A 126 -22.57 -9.38 -22.26
C GLY A 126 -21.08 -9.53 -22.62
N VAL A 127 -20.59 -8.67 -23.49
CA VAL A 127 -19.21 -8.73 -24.01
C VAL A 127 -18.16 -8.63 -22.89
N ARG A 128 -18.40 -7.81 -21.88
CA ARG A 128 -17.46 -7.64 -20.77
C ARG A 128 -17.31 -8.94 -19.97
N ARG A 129 -18.40 -9.68 -19.77
CA ARG A 129 -18.38 -10.99 -19.13
C ARG A 129 -17.59 -12.00 -19.94
N ALA A 130 -17.87 -12.07 -21.27
CA ALA A 130 -17.18 -12.99 -22.15
C ALA A 130 -15.65 -12.77 -22.19
N ILE A 131 -15.20 -11.51 -22.21
CA ILE A 131 -13.78 -11.17 -22.15
C ILE A 131 -13.15 -11.65 -20.82
N ALA A 132 -13.85 -11.48 -19.70
CA ALA A 132 -13.33 -11.92 -18.40
C ALA A 132 -13.28 -13.45 -18.30
N GLU A 133 -14.26 -14.18 -18.84
CA GLU A 133 -14.27 -15.64 -18.91
C GLU A 133 -13.12 -16.17 -19.79
N GLU A 134 -12.88 -15.54 -20.95
CA GLU A 134 -11.75 -15.88 -21.83
C GLU A 134 -10.39 -15.66 -21.14
N GLY A 135 -10.26 -14.58 -20.35
CA GLY A 135 -9.01 -14.29 -19.63
C GLY A 135 -8.71 -15.22 -18.46
N LEU A 136 -9.69 -16.02 -17.99
CA LEU A 136 -9.54 -17.04 -16.96
C LEU A 136 -9.31 -18.46 -17.51
N ALA A 137 -9.50 -18.66 -18.81
CA ALA A 137 -9.35 -19.94 -19.47
C ALA A 137 -7.90 -20.26 -19.82
#